data_0f6b3d6e0f5a6ef5653434541d8a5f7c
#
_entry.id   0f6b3d6e0f5a6ef5653434541d8a5f7c
#
_cell.length_a   1.000
_cell.length_b   1.000
_cell.length_c   1.000
_cell.angle_alpha   90.00
_cell.angle_beta   90.00
_cell.angle_gamma   90.00
#
_symmetry.space_group_name_H-M   'P 1'
#
loop_
_entity.id
_entity.type
_entity.pdbx_description
1 polymer ?
#
loop_
_entity_poly.entity_id
_entity_poly.type
_entity_poly.pdbx_seq_one_letter_code
_entity_poly.pdbx_strand_id
1 'polypeptide(L)'
;AWGAGFTCNANKAESTVGYATLYGDQAGFLSALADLWKYQVYDLARYLNETVYGREVIPQGIIDIVPSAELSDAQNVDEGKGDPIRYPYHDYLFRAFVEENRIPEDILAHYADGDLEDDIGCGKGVIASFFSTTKDFIDDLERWWNLYTGMAVAKRIQAPPLISVTGRAYGADHPESQIGPYETISYRALKEKLLRK
;
A
#
# COMPACT_ATOMS: atom_id res chain seq x y z
N ALA A 1 -16.79 23.87 17.67
CA ALA A 1 -16.78 23.66 16.60
C ALA A 1 -18.01 23.56 15.73
N TRP A 2 -17.93 23.00 14.55
CA TRP A 2 -18.91 23.11 13.48
C TRP A 2 -20.04 22.09 13.53
N GLY A 3 -20.02 21.15 14.48
CA GLY A 3 -21.00 20.05 14.54
C GLY A 3 -20.89 19.08 13.37
N ALA A 4 -19.75 19.04 12.69
CA ALA A 4 -19.48 18.17 11.55
C ALA A 4 -18.49 17.06 11.93
N GLY A 5 -18.65 15.89 11.29
CA GLY A 5 -17.64 14.82 11.30
C GLY A 5 -16.77 14.90 10.03
N PHE A 6 -15.68 14.14 10.02
CA PHE A 6 -14.85 13.94 8.84
C PHE A 6 -14.50 12.46 8.65
N THR A 7 -14.21 12.07 7.43
CA THR A 7 -13.82 10.70 7.07
C THR A 7 -12.30 10.57 6.95
N CYS A 8 -11.77 9.40 7.27
CA CYS A 8 -10.44 9.02 6.85
C CYS A 8 -10.52 8.48 5.41
N ASN A 9 -9.78 9.09 4.51
CA ASN A 9 -9.80 8.72 3.09
C ASN A 9 -8.59 7.88 2.67
N ALA A 10 -7.80 7.40 3.64
CA ALA A 10 -6.72 6.46 3.38
C ALA A 10 -7.28 5.20 2.69
N ASN A 11 -6.58 4.75 1.65
CA ASN A 11 -6.85 3.47 0.99
C ASN A 11 -6.18 2.31 1.74
N LYS A 12 -6.37 1.08 1.26
CA LYS A 12 -5.82 -0.12 1.90
C LYS A 12 -4.29 -0.14 1.91
N ALA A 13 -3.62 0.35 0.86
CA ALA A 13 -2.16 0.41 0.81
C ALA A 13 -1.60 1.37 1.88
N GLU A 14 -2.17 2.56 1.98
CA GLU A 14 -1.81 3.55 3.00
C GLU A 14 -2.06 3.03 4.41
N SER A 15 -3.20 2.38 4.63
CA SER A 15 -3.54 1.75 5.91
C SER A 15 -2.59 0.62 6.26
N THR A 16 -2.16 -0.18 5.28
CA THR A 16 -1.23 -1.30 5.47
C THR A 16 0.09 -0.84 6.08
N VAL A 17 0.68 0.21 5.56
CA VAL A 17 2.00 0.69 5.99
C VAL A 17 1.92 1.87 6.96
N GLY A 18 0.71 2.29 7.32
CA GLY A 18 0.49 3.41 8.24
C GLY A 18 0.88 4.77 7.63
N TYR A 19 0.71 4.92 6.33
CA TYR A 19 0.87 6.20 5.64
C TYR A 19 -0.37 7.09 5.88
N ALA A 20 -0.54 7.47 7.13
CA ALA A 20 -1.66 8.22 7.68
C ALA A 20 -1.23 8.90 8.99
N THR A 21 -1.98 9.88 9.45
CA THR A 21 -1.62 10.68 10.63
C THR A 21 -2.43 10.27 11.85
N LEU A 22 -1.74 9.80 12.90
CA LEU A 22 -2.33 9.63 14.23
C LEU A 22 -2.94 10.95 14.68
N TYR A 23 -4.16 10.91 15.25
CA TYR A 23 -4.91 12.10 15.68
C TYR A 23 -5.21 13.12 14.56
N GLY A 24 -4.90 12.80 13.30
CA GLY A 24 -5.30 13.52 12.10
C GLY A 24 -6.42 12.76 11.39
N ASP A 25 -6.16 12.33 10.14
CA ASP A 25 -7.10 11.56 9.32
C ASP A 25 -7.56 10.26 10.01
N GLN A 26 -6.68 9.59 10.78
CA GLN A 26 -7.02 8.40 11.57
C GLN A 26 -8.00 8.68 12.73
N ALA A 27 -8.29 9.92 13.04
CA ALA A 27 -9.31 10.30 14.03
C ALA A 27 -10.70 10.56 13.40
N GLY A 28 -10.89 10.28 12.12
CA GLY A 28 -12.17 10.33 11.42
C GLY A 28 -13.19 9.34 12.00
N PHE A 29 -14.46 9.51 11.64
CA PHE A 29 -15.54 8.61 12.14
C PHE A 29 -15.77 7.38 11.25
N LEU A 30 -15.27 7.40 10.00
CA LEU A 30 -15.42 6.33 9.01
C LEU A 30 -14.27 6.34 8.02
N SER A 31 -13.78 5.16 7.66
CA SER A 31 -12.82 4.93 6.57
C SER A 31 -13.53 4.23 5.41
N ALA A 32 -14.05 4.99 4.45
CA ALA A 32 -14.82 4.43 3.34
C ALA A 32 -13.97 3.66 2.32
N LEU A 33 -12.69 4.00 2.16
CA LEU A 33 -11.79 3.45 1.15
C LEU A 33 -10.72 2.50 1.71
N ALA A 34 -10.67 2.30 3.03
CA ALA A 34 -9.56 1.59 3.69
C ALA A 34 -9.47 0.09 3.39
N ASP A 35 -10.48 -0.50 2.76
CA ASP A 35 -10.45 -1.88 2.28
C ASP A 35 -10.32 -2.02 0.75
N LEU A 36 -9.99 -0.93 0.06
CA LEU A 36 -9.72 -0.89 -1.37
C LEU A 36 -8.25 -0.54 -1.64
N TRP A 37 -7.58 -1.32 -2.47
CA TRP A 37 -6.26 -0.98 -3.01
C TRP A 37 -6.37 0.24 -3.94
N LYS A 38 -5.30 0.99 -4.15
CA LYS A 38 -5.33 2.23 -4.95
C LYS A 38 -5.86 1.99 -6.36
N TYR A 39 -5.44 0.91 -7.03
CA TYR A 39 -5.97 0.57 -8.34
C TYR A 39 -7.48 0.32 -8.33
N GLN A 40 -8.02 -0.31 -7.27
CA GLN A 40 -9.45 -0.53 -7.12
C GLN A 40 -10.23 0.78 -6.90
N VAL A 41 -9.63 1.74 -6.20
CA VAL A 41 -10.23 3.07 -6.04
C VAL A 41 -10.36 3.77 -7.41
N TYR A 42 -9.36 3.67 -8.26
CA TYR A 42 -9.42 4.21 -9.61
C TYR A 42 -10.42 3.46 -10.49
N ASP A 43 -10.48 2.15 -10.41
CA ASP A 43 -11.46 1.35 -11.15
C ASP A 43 -12.88 1.67 -10.71
N LEU A 44 -13.11 1.85 -9.41
CA LEU A 44 -14.39 2.30 -8.87
C LEU A 44 -14.76 3.69 -9.40
N ALA A 45 -13.82 4.63 -9.45
CA ALA A 45 -14.06 5.97 -9.99
C ALA A 45 -14.47 5.93 -11.47
N ARG A 46 -13.78 5.13 -12.29
CA ARG A 46 -14.15 4.91 -13.70
C ARG A 46 -15.52 4.25 -13.83
N TYR A 47 -15.79 3.20 -13.06
CA TYR A 47 -17.08 2.52 -13.04
C TYR A 47 -18.23 3.48 -12.69
N LEU A 48 -18.04 4.35 -11.70
CA LEU A 48 -19.04 5.36 -11.34
C LEU A 48 -19.31 6.32 -12.51
N ASN A 49 -18.28 6.84 -13.15
CA ASN A 49 -18.42 7.74 -14.28
C ASN A 49 -19.11 7.06 -15.48
N GLU A 50 -18.64 5.89 -15.87
CA GLU A 50 -19.02 5.25 -17.12
C GLU A 50 -20.35 4.49 -17.00
N THR A 51 -20.50 3.71 -15.90
CA THR A 51 -21.63 2.77 -15.78
C THR A 51 -22.76 3.31 -14.93
N VAL A 52 -22.46 3.92 -13.78
CA VAL A 52 -23.51 4.35 -12.85
C VAL A 52 -24.13 5.67 -13.28
N TYR A 53 -23.31 6.65 -13.60
CA TYR A 53 -23.79 8.00 -13.94
C TYR A 53 -23.84 8.28 -15.45
N GLY A 54 -23.13 7.51 -16.28
CA GLY A 54 -23.03 7.73 -17.72
C GLY A 54 -22.45 9.07 -18.10
N ARG A 55 -21.71 9.70 -17.21
CA ARG A 55 -21.03 10.99 -17.39
C ARG A 55 -19.92 11.18 -16.36
N GLU A 56 -19.02 12.08 -16.63
CA GLU A 56 -17.97 12.45 -15.69
C GLU A 56 -18.58 13.15 -14.46
N VAL A 57 -18.51 12.50 -13.30
CA VAL A 57 -18.83 13.04 -11.98
C VAL A 57 -17.61 13.11 -11.08
N ILE A 58 -16.63 12.25 -11.34
CA ILE A 58 -15.29 12.28 -10.76
C ILE A 58 -14.37 12.77 -11.86
N PRO A 59 -13.77 13.98 -11.72
CA PRO A 59 -12.92 14.54 -12.77
C PRO A 59 -11.75 13.62 -13.13
N GLN A 60 -11.50 13.43 -14.42
CA GLN A 60 -10.41 12.60 -14.91
C GLN A 60 -9.05 13.03 -14.35
N GLY A 61 -8.84 14.33 -14.15
CA GLY A 61 -7.62 14.86 -13.54
C GLY A 61 -7.33 14.35 -12.14
N ILE A 62 -8.36 13.94 -11.36
CA ILE A 62 -8.17 13.32 -10.03
C ILE A 62 -7.62 11.89 -10.16
N ILE A 63 -7.99 11.20 -11.25
CA ILE A 63 -7.53 9.83 -11.53
C ILE A 63 -6.10 9.84 -12.09
N ASP A 64 -5.77 10.86 -12.88
CA ASP A 64 -4.51 10.96 -13.63
C ASP A 64 -3.37 11.61 -12.84
N ILE A 65 -3.70 12.40 -11.81
CA ILE A 65 -2.70 13.08 -10.99
C ILE A 65 -1.85 12.06 -10.21
N VAL A 66 -0.56 12.35 -10.09
CA VAL A 66 0.34 11.55 -9.25
C VAL A 66 -0.14 11.61 -7.81
N PRO A 67 -0.40 10.46 -7.15
CA PRO A 67 -0.81 10.46 -5.76
C PRO A 67 0.23 11.12 -4.86
N SER A 68 -0.20 12.08 -4.05
CA SER A 68 0.67 12.79 -3.11
C SER A 68 -0.11 13.36 -1.94
N ALA A 69 0.46 13.24 -0.75
CA ALA A 69 -0.04 13.93 0.44
C ALA A 69 0.45 15.38 0.54
N GLU A 70 1.35 15.82 -0.36
CA GLU A 70 1.93 17.17 -0.43
C GLU A 70 2.47 17.68 0.93
N LEU A 71 3.06 16.80 1.73
CA LEU A 71 3.59 17.13 3.06
C LEU A 71 4.97 17.79 3.03
N SER A 72 5.63 17.79 1.87
CA SER A 72 6.97 18.35 1.69
C SER A 72 7.27 18.63 0.21
N ASP A 73 8.32 19.40 -0.07
CA ASP A 73 8.81 19.66 -1.43
C ASP A 73 9.18 18.37 -2.20
N ALA A 74 9.48 17.28 -1.48
CA ALA A 74 9.74 15.97 -2.08
C ALA A 74 8.47 15.30 -2.64
N GLN A 75 7.29 15.86 -2.39
CA GLN A 75 5.98 15.35 -2.81
C GLN A 75 5.22 16.40 -3.64
N ASN A 76 5.92 17.32 -4.25
CA ASN A 76 5.31 18.36 -5.08
C ASN A 76 4.76 17.78 -6.39
N VAL A 77 3.44 17.74 -6.52
CA VAL A 77 2.75 17.18 -7.70
C VAL A 77 3.01 17.99 -8.98
N ASP A 78 3.23 19.30 -8.88
CA ASP A 78 3.55 20.15 -10.03
C ASP A 78 4.91 19.79 -10.64
N GLU A 79 5.79 19.17 -9.87
CA GLU A 79 7.08 18.64 -10.30
C GLU A 79 7.02 17.14 -10.64
N GLY A 80 5.84 16.53 -10.66
CA GLY A 80 5.65 15.09 -10.88
C GLY A 80 6.16 14.20 -9.73
N LYS A 81 6.35 14.79 -8.54
CA LYS A 81 6.77 14.07 -7.34
C LYS A 81 5.54 13.66 -6.54
N GLY A 82 5.50 12.41 -6.12
CA GLY A 82 4.37 11.83 -5.39
C GLY A 82 4.76 11.19 -4.08
N ASP A 83 3.83 10.41 -3.55
CA ASP A 83 4.03 9.62 -2.36
C ASP A 83 5.18 8.61 -2.50
N PRO A 84 5.82 8.21 -1.39
CA PRO A 84 6.84 7.16 -1.42
C PRO A 84 6.27 5.79 -1.79
N ILE A 85 4.94 5.63 -1.75
CA ILE A 85 4.25 4.41 -2.17
C ILE A 85 4.16 4.39 -3.69
N ARG A 86 4.87 3.47 -4.32
CA ARG A 86 4.83 3.22 -5.77
C ARG A 86 3.68 2.26 -6.06
N TYR A 87 2.45 2.77 -6.11
CA TYR A 87 1.21 1.97 -6.17
C TYR A 87 1.20 0.88 -7.24
N PRO A 88 1.75 1.08 -8.46
CA PRO A 88 1.80 0.01 -9.48
C PRO A 88 2.53 -1.27 -9.04
N TYR A 89 3.38 -1.18 -8.02
CA TYR A 89 4.07 -2.31 -7.41
C TYR A 89 3.59 -2.58 -5.99
N HIS A 90 3.53 -1.53 -5.16
CA HIS A 90 3.28 -1.69 -3.72
C HIS A 90 1.86 -2.17 -3.39
N ASP A 91 0.84 -1.85 -4.19
CA ASP A 91 -0.49 -2.41 -4.00
C ASP A 91 -0.46 -3.95 -4.02
N TYR A 92 0.31 -4.53 -4.94
CA TYR A 92 0.45 -5.97 -5.10
C TYR A 92 1.35 -6.60 -4.04
N LEU A 93 2.46 -5.95 -3.68
CA LEU A 93 3.32 -6.37 -2.58
C LEU A 93 2.55 -6.40 -1.25
N PHE A 94 1.81 -5.32 -0.95
CA PHE A 94 1.05 -5.22 0.29
C PHE A 94 -0.13 -6.19 0.30
N ARG A 95 -0.74 -6.45 -0.85
CA ARG A 95 -1.74 -7.50 -1.01
C ARG A 95 -1.16 -8.87 -0.64
N ALA A 96 0.04 -9.18 -1.11
CA ALA A 96 0.72 -10.41 -0.76
C ALA A 96 0.95 -10.54 0.75
N PHE A 97 1.35 -9.46 1.44
CA PHE A 97 1.47 -9.47 2.90
C PHE A 97 0.13 -9.71 3.61
N VAL A 98 -0.91 -8.96 3.21
CA VAL A 98 -2.19 -8.89 3.92
C VAL A 98 -3.11 -10.03 3.57
N GLU A 99 -3.31 -10.30 2.28
CA GLU A 99 -4.34 -11.24 1.81
C GLU A 99 -3.78 -12.66 1.65
N GLU A 100 -2.50 -12.79 1.32
CA GLU A 100 -1.85 -14.08 1.08
C GLU A 100 -0.95 -14.51 2.26
N ASN A 101 -0.76 -13.65 3.28
CA ASN A 101 0.11 -13.88 4.44
C ASN A 101 1.57 -14.18 4.08
N ARG A 102 2.06 -13.61 2.98
CA ARG A 102 3.45 -13.76 2.57
C ARG A 102 4.38 -12.92 3.43
N ILE A 103 5.56 -13.47 3.66
CA ILE A 103 6.65 -12.80 4.38
C ILE A 103 7.77 -12.40 3.39
N PRO A 104 8.73 -11.56 3.80
CA PRO A 104 9.82 -11.15 2.92
C PRO A 104 10.62 -12.30 2.29
N GLU A 105 10.71 -13.45 2.96
CA GLU A 105 11.36 -14.65 2.41
C GLU A 105 10.67 -15.12 1.13
N ASP A 106 9.34 -15.20 1.13
CA ASP A 106 8.57 -15.65 -0.04
C ASP A 106 8.76 -14.67 -1.21
N ILE A 107 8.67 -13.37 -0.92
CA ILE A 107 8.85 -12.32 -1.93
C ILE A 107 10.26 -12.35 -2.52
N LEU A 108 11.29 -12.49 -1.67
CA LEU A 108 12.68 -12.51 -2.12
C LEU A 108 13.02 -13.79 -2.89
N ALA A 109 12.38 -14.92 -2.58
CA ALA A 109 12.53 -16.17 -3.32
C ALA A 109 12.04 -16.01 -4.77
N HIS A 110 10.81 -15.51 -4.96
CA HIS A 110 10.26 -15.23 -6.29
C HIS A 110 11.05 -14.16 -7.06
N TYR A 111 11.57 -13.15 -6.35
CA TYR A 111 12.49 -12.18 -6.97
C TYR A 111 13.78 -12.86 -7.48
N ALA A 112 14.34 -13.78 -6.70
CA ALA A 112 15.56 -14.50 -7.08
C ALA A 112 15.33 -15.46 -8.26
N ASP A 113 14.14 -16.04 -8.37
CA ASP A 113 13.72 -16.94 -9.45
C ASP A 113 13.27 -16.17 -10.70
N GLY A 114 13.04 -14.86 -10.59
CA GLY A 114 12.69 -13.95 -11.69
C GLY A 114 11.23 -14.01 -12.12
N ASP A 115 10.35 -14.54 -11.28
CA ASP A 115 8.91 -14.68 -11.54
C ASP A 115 8.01 -13.84 -10.61
N LEU A 116 8.60 -13.00 -9.75
CA LEU A 116 7.87 -12.22 -8.76
C LEU A 116 6.74 -11.36 -9.36
N GLU A 117 6.98 -10.72 -10.51
CA GLU A 117 5.99 -9.85 -11.14
C GLU A 117 4.74 -10.63 -11.61
N ASP A 118 4.96 -11.81 -12.16
CA ASP A 118 3.87 -12.71 -12.55
C ASP A 118 3.16 -13.29 -11.31
N ASP A 119 3.92 -13.62 -10.28
CA ASP A 119 3.45 -14.22 -9.03
C ASP A 119 2.54 -13.27 -8.22
N ILE A 120 2.97 -12.04 -7.97
CA ILE A 120 2.13 -11.04 -7.29
C ILE A 120 1.14 -10.33 -8.22
N GLY A 121 1.34 -10.39 -9.54
CA GLY A 121 0.45 -9.85 -10.56
C GLY A 121 0.58 -8.35 -10.81
N CYS A 122 1.73 -7.74 -10.52
CA CYS A 122 1.94 -6.29 -10.72
C CYS A 122 2.22 -5.89 -12.18
N GLY A 123 2.43 -6.87 -13.06
CA GLY A 123 2.76 -6.64 -14.47
C GLY A 123 4.25 -6.63 -14.75
N LYS A 124 4.61 -7.03 -15.98
CA LYS A 124 6.01 -7.21 -16.38
C LYS A 124 6.77 -5.90 -16.50
N GLY A 125 7.99 -5.87 -15.99
CA GLY A 125 8.89 -4.73 -16.04
C GLY A 125 8.63 -3.66 -14.99
N VAL A 126 7.61 -3.82 -14.15
CA VAL A 126 7.25 -2.84 -13.10
C VAL A 126 8.36 -2.76 -12.06
N ILE A 127 8.89 -3.88 -11.58
CA ILE A 127 9.98 -3.90 -10.59
C ILE A 127 11.23 -3.22 -11.15
N ALA A 128 11.63 -3.57 -12.36
CA ALA A 128 12.80 -2.99 -13.02
C ALA A 128 12.64 -1.49 -13.30
N SER A 129 11.41 -0.99 -13.44
CA SER A 129 11.16 0.44 -13.61
C SER A 129 11.38 1.26 -12.34
N PHE A 130 11.30 0.63 -11.16
CA PHE A 130 11.44 1.30 -9.88
C PHE A 130 12.78 1.04 -9.18
N PHE A 131 13.42 -0.08 -9.45
CA PHE A 131 14.65 -0.50 -8.75
C PHE A 131 15.77 -0.74 -9.74
N SER A 132 16.84 0.06 -9.62
CA SER A 132 18.02 -0.07 -10.47
C SER A 132 18.94 -1.21 -10.05
N THR A 133 18.89 -1.61 -8.78
CA THR A 133 19.71 -2.67 -8.21
C THR A 133 18.92 -3.61 -7.32
N THR A 134 19.41 -4.84 -7.17
CA THR A 134 18.86 -5.80 -6.20
C THR A 134 18.88 -5.24 -4.77
N LYS A 135 19.88 -4.43 -4.44
CA LYS A 135 19.96 -3.79 -3.13
C LYS A 135 18.82 -2.82 -2.91
N ASP A 136 18.49 -1.97 -3.91
CA ASP A 136 17.39 -1.01 -3.80
C ASP A 136 16.05 -1.74 -3.59
N PHE A 137 15.85 -2.86 -4.28
CA PHE A 137 14.66 -3.70 -4.11
C PHE A 137 14.57 -4.29 -2.68
N ILE A 138 15.69 -4.83 -2.16
CA ILE A 138 15.73 -5.41 -0.82
C ILE A 138 15.51 -4.34 0.25
N ASP A 139 16.16 -3.19 0.14
CA ASP A 139 16.00 -2.07 1.07
C ASP A 139 14.55 -1.58 1.11
N ASP A 140 13.88 -1.54 -0.03
CA ASP A 140 12.46 -1.18 -0.15
C ASP A 140 11.56 -2.24 0.48
N LEU A 141 11.76 -3.52 0.18
CA LEU A 141 11.01 -4.63 0.77
C LEU A 141 11.09 -4.62 2.30
N GLU A 142 12.29 -4.48 2.86
CA GLU A 142 12.52 -4.42 4.30
C GLU A 142 11.89 -3.19 4.93
N ARG A 143 11.99 -2.03 4.29
CA ARG A 143 11.35 -0.80 4.75
C ARG A 143 9.84 -0.99 4.93
N TRP A 144 9.17 -1.52 3.92
CA TRP A 144 7.71 -1.68 3.95
C TRP A 144 7.27 -2.78 4.90
N TRP A 145 8.00 -3.88 4.98
CA TRP A 145 7.76 -4.91 5.99
C TRP A 145 7.87 -4.39 7.41
N ASN A 146 8.92 -3.61 7.70
CA ASN A 146 9.13 -2.99 9.00
C ASN A 146 8.02 -2.00 9.37
N LEU A 147 7.50 -1.24 8.42
CA LEU A 147 6.36 -0.35 8.65
C LEU A 147 5.07 -1.15 8.88
N TYR A 148 4.78 -2.14 8.04
CA TYR A 148 3.59 -2.98 8.12
C TYR A 148 3.47 -3.70 9.47
N THR A 149 4.55 -4.34 9.93
CA THR A 149 4.58 -5.11 11.18
C THR A 149 4.90 -4.27 12.42
N GLY A 150 5.31 -3.04 12.24
CA GLY A 150 5.72 -2.12 13.29
C GLY A 150 4.73 -0.97 13.53
N MET A 151 5.13 0.26 13.20
CA MET A 151 4.37 1.48 13.50
C MET A 151 2.96 1.50 12.92
N ALA A 152 2.75 0.87 11.76
CA ALA A 152 1.43 0.82 11.13
C ALA A 152 0.39 0.10 11.99
N VAL A 153 0.80 -0.89 12.79
CA VAL A 153 -0.10 -1.61 13.72
C VAL A 153 -0.81 -0.63 14.66
N ALA A 154 -0.06 0.28 15.30
CA ALA A 154 -0.63 1.27 16.22
C ALA A 154 -1.64 2.20 15.50
N LYS A 155 -1.33 2.59 14.26
CA LYS A 155 -2.21 3.43 13.45
C LYS A 155 -3.48 2.71 13.03
N ARG A 156 -3.40 1.44 12.62
CA ARG A 156 -4.56 0.64 12.27
C ARG A 156 -5.49 0.36 13.45
N ILE A 157 -4.92 0.14 14.66
CA ILE A 157 -5.72 -0.03 15.88
C ILE A 157 -6.51 1.24 16.20
N GLN A 158 -5.97 2.42 15.92
CA GLN A 158 -6.66 3.70 16.13
C GLN A 158 -7.64 4.03 14.98
N ALA A 159 -7.47 3.44 13.81
CA ALA A 159 -8.27 3.77 12.64
C ALA A 159 -9.78 3.64 12.90
N PRO A 160 -10.60 4.51 12.29
CA PRO A 160 -12.04 4.42 12.45
C PRO A 160 -12.60 3.16 11.77
N PRO A 161 -13.85 2.77 12.08
CA PRO A 161 -14.55 1.71 11.37
C PRO A 161 -14.46 1.89 9.86
N LEU A 162 -14.30 0.81 9.13
CA LEU A 162 -14.23 0.82 7.68
C LEU A 162 -15.42 0.10 7.03
N ILE A 163 -15.60 0.31 5.74
CA ILE A 163 -16.54 -0.48 4.92
C ILE A 163 -15.74 -1.69 4.41
N SER A 164 -16.08 -2.88 4.92
CA SER A 164 -15.47 -4.13 4.49
C SER A 164 -16.00 -4.54 3.11
N VAL A 165 -15.10 -4.77 2.17
CA VAL A 165 -15.37 -5.18 0.78
C VAL A 165 -14.65 -6.48 0.45
N THR A 166 -13.44 -6.68 0.99
CA THR A 166 -12.62 -7.87 0.77
C THR A 166 -12.75 -8.87 1.91
N GLY A 167 -12.23 -10.08 1.72
CA GLY A 167 -12.15 -11.09 2.78
C GLY A 167 -11.04 -10.86 3.81
N ARG A 168 -10.32 -9.74 3.76
CA ARG A 168 -9.20 -9.42 4.66
C ARG A 168 -9.20 -7.94 5.03
N ALA A 169 -10.36 -7.46 5.47
CA ALA A 169 -10.51 -6.10 5.96
C ALA A 169 -9.85 -5.93 7.33
N TYR A 170 -9.14 -4.83 7.54
CA TYR A 170 -8.54 -4.53 8.83
C TYR A 170 -9.59 -4.37 9.94
N GLY A 171 -9.25 -4.86 11.14
CA GLY A 171 -10.12 -4.77 12.30
C GLY A 171 -11.26 -5.79 12.35
N ALA A 172 -11.66 -6.38 11.21
CA ALA A 172 -12.68 -7.44 11.14
C ALA A 172 -12.03 -8.79 10.80
N ASP A 173 -11.57 -8.95 9.56
CA ASP A 173 -11.06 -10.22 9.05
C ASP A 173 -9.53 -10.34 9.17
N HIS A 174 -8.85 -9.23 9.47
CA HIS A 174 -7.41 -9.17 9.70
C HIS A 174 -7.12 -8.60 11.09
N PRO A 175 -7.16 -9.44 12.14
CA PRO A 175 -6.82 -9.00 13.48
C PRO A 175 -5.33 -8.66 13.57
N GLU A 176 -5.04 -7.54 14.21
CA GLU A 176 -3.68 -7.06 14.37
C GLU A 176 -2.86 -7.97 15.30
N SER A 177 -1.63 -8.23 14.90
CA SER A 177 -0.64 -8.94 15.70
C SER A 177 0.56 -8.03 15.95
N GLN A 178 1.01 -7.97 17.19
CA GLN A 178 2.18 -7.16 17.60
C GLN A 178 3.46 -8.00 17.64
N ILE A 179 3.68 -8.84 16.65
CA ILE A 179 4.88 -9.67 16.58
C ILE A 179 6.13 -8.82 16.33
N GLY A 180 5.98 -7.69 15.65
CA GLY A 180 7.07 -6.85 15.20
C GLY A 180 7.79 -7.42 13.97
N PRO A 181 8.71 -6.67 13.38
CA PRO A 181 9.50 -7.11 12.24
C PRO A 181 10.45 -8.24 12.64
N TYR A 182 10.58 -9.24 11.79
CA TYR A 182 11.53 -10.34 11.95
C TYR A 182 12.07 -10.78 10.60
N GLU A 183 13.25 -11.37 10.63
CA GLU A 183 13.89 -12.00 9.47
C GLU A 183 14.14 -13.47 9.77
N THR A 184 13.75 -14.34 8.85
CA THR A 184 14.07 -15.76 8.93
C THR A 184 15.55 -16.02 8.63
N ILE A 185 16.06 -17.17 9.03
CA ILE A 185 17.43 -17.59 8.69
C ILE A 185 17.58 -17.73 7.17
N SER A 186 16.58 -18.31 6.52
CA SER A 186 16.53 -18.51 5.06
C SER A 186 16.54 -17.19 4.32
N TYR A 187 15.76 -16.20 4.79
CA TYR A 187 15.75 -14.86 4.23
C TYR A 187 17.16 -14.24 4.25
N ARG A 188 17.84 -14.26 5.39
CA ARG A 188 19.21 -13.70 5.53
C ARG A 188 20.20 -14.36 4.60
N ALA A 189 20.15 -15.69 4.51
CA ALA A 189 21.04 -16.45 3.62
C ALA A 189 20.79 -16.09 2.14
N LEU A 190 19.52 -15.98 1.72
CA LEU A 190 19.16 -15.61 0.37
C LEU A 190 19.54 -14.17 0.04
N LYS A 191 19.29 -13.22 0.94
CA LYS A 191 19.69 -11.82 0.86
C LYS A 191 21.20 -11.68 0.65
N GLU A 192 22.00 -12.33 1.48
CA GLU A 192 23.46 -12.32 1.34
C GLU A 192 23.92 -12.87 -0.02
N LYS A 193 23.31 -13.96 -0.48
CA LYS A 193 23.63 -14.56 -1.78
C LYS A 193 23.35 -13.60 -2.94
N LEU A 194 22.24 -12.88 -2.88
CA LEU A 194 21.82 -11.94 -3.93
C LEU A 194 22.68 -10.67 -3.95
N LEU A 195 23.07 -10.17 -2.78
CA LEU A 195 23.89 -8.96 -2.67
C LEU A 195 25.39 -9.19 -3.04
N ARG A 196 25.83 -10.44 -3.17
CA ARG A 196 27.19 -10.79 -3.62
C ARG A 196 27.31 -10.94 -5.14
N LYS A 197 26.21 -10.95 -5.86
CA LYS A 197 26.14 -10.99 -7.33
C LYS A 197 26.25 -9.58 -7.93
#